data_77fa17bf07c707c6a31f69668e79afa2
#
_entry.id   77fa17bf07c707c6a31f69668e79afa2
#
_cell.length_a   1.000
_cell.length_b   1.000
_cell.length_c   1.000
_cell.angle_alpha   90.00
_cell.angle_beta   90.00
_cell.angle_gamma   90.00
#
_symmetry.space_group_name_H-M   'P 1'
#
loop_
_entity.id
_entity.type
_entity.pdbx_description
1 polymer ?
#
loop_
_entity_poly.entity_id
_entity_poly.type
_entity_poly.pdbx_seq_one_letter_code
_entity_poly.pdbx_strand_id
1 'polypeptide(L)'
;MERKRPTPLTRREVLRAFLAMPATLVLAACAAQEVSNVTPSAQPTSAPPTPMPPTSTPASPTETLAAPATVSPTEPAPADTATTAPTDTPQPVALQPTPACGDDDDDPTPAQTEGPYYTPNTPERNSLLEPDMPGTKLVVTGFVLSTACQPVAQALVDFWHCDDAGVYDNAGYRLRGHQFTDDQGRYYLETILPGVYPGRTRHIHVKVQAPNQPVLTTQMYFPNEPGNDTDGIFRPELLMDVQDVTDGKAASFNFVLSVA
;
A
#
# COMPACT_ATOMS: atom_id res chain seq x y z
N MET A 1 7.66 -26.31 -39.26
CA MET A 1 6.37 -26.24 -38.53
C MET A 1 6.58 -25.35 -37.32
N GLU A 2 6.19 -24.12 -37.44
CA GLU A 2 6.33 -23.07 -36.42
C GLU A 2 5.14 -23.14 -35.46
N ARG A 3 5.38 -23.41 -34.19
CA ARG A 3 4.31 -23.45 -33.17
C ARG A 3 3.96 -22.01 -32.77
N LYS A 4 2.81 -21.55 -33.22
CA LYS A 4 2.23 -20.28 -32.81
C LYS A 4 2.00 -20.29 -31.29
N ARG A 5 2.64 -19.37 -30.54
CA ARG A 5 2.39 -19.19 -29.08
C ARG A 5 0.96 -18.72 -28.90
N PRO A 6 0.23 -19.23 -27.89
CA PRO A 6 -1.09 -18.69 -27.58
C PRO A 6 -0.97 -17.25 -27.07
N THR A 7 -1.81 -16.38 -27.58
CA THR A 7 -1.96 -15.00 -27.08
C THR A 7 -2.53 -15.04 -25.64
N PRO A 8 -2.02 -14.24 -24.71
CA PRO A 8 -2.61 -14.13 -23.37
C PRO A 8 -4.04 -13.59 -23.49
N LEU A 9 -4.96 -14.19 -22.73
CA LEU A 9 -6.35 -13.76 -22.64
C LEU A 9 -6.42 -12.41 -21.92
N THR A 10 -7.22 -11.49 -22.46
CA THR A 10 -7.47 -10.18 -21.82
C THR A 10 -8.36 -10.35 -20.59
N ARG A 11 -8.29 -9.40 -19.61
CA ARG A 11 -9.15 -9.40 -18.40
C ARG A 11 -10.63 -9.59 -18.73
N ARG A 12 -11.13 -9.00 -19.82
CA ARG A 12 -12.49 -9.11 -20.31
C ARG A 12 -12.86 -10.52 -20.79
N GLU A 13 -11.93 -11.25 -21.40
CA GLU A 13 -12.16 -12.62 -21.85
C GLU A 13 -12.27 -13.60 -20.69
N VAL A 14 -11.48 -13.38 -19.63
CA VAL A 14 -11.59 -14.17 -18.40
C VAL A 14 -12.92 -13.93 -17.69
N LEU A 15 -13.37 -12.68 -17.56
CA LEU A 15 -14.68 -12.36 -16.97
C LEU A 15 -15.87 -12.89 -17.77
N ARG A 16 -15.80 -12.89 -19.10
CA ARG A 16 -16.88 -13.44 -19.95
C ARG A 16 -17.00 -14.96 -19.88
N ALA A 17 -15.91 -15.68 -19.57
CA ALA A 17 -15.95 -17.13 -19.43
C ALA A 17 -16.74 -17.61 -18.19
N PHE A 18 -16.87 -16.77 -17.15
CA PHE A 18 -17.65 -17.07 -15.95
C PHE A 18 -19.17 -16.79 -16.07
N LEU A 19 -19.58 -16.04 -17.09
CA LEU A 19 -20.99 -15.67 -17.28
C LEU A 19 -21.80 -16.64 -18.15
N ALA A 20 -21.20 -17.72 -18.67
CA ALA A 20 -21.84 -18.66 -19.60
C ALA A 20 -22.17 -20.03 -18.97
N MET A 21 -22.56 -20.09 -17.68
CA MET A 21 -23.16 -21.32 -17.13
C MET A 21 -24.69 -21.28 -17.25
N PRO A 22 -25.34 -22.28 -17.85
CA PRO A 22 -26.79 -22.33 -17.92
C PRO A 22 -27.38 -22.60 -16.53
N ALA A 23 -28.33 -21.74 -16.13
CA ALA A 23 -29.12 -21.93 -14.91
C ALA A 23 -30.02 -23.16 -15.07
N THR A 24 -29.66 -24.27 -14.44
CA THR A 24 -30.55 -25.40 -14.20
C THR A 24 -31.53 -25.05 -13.09
N LEU A 25 -32.78 -24.92 -13.47
CA LEU A 25 -33.93 -24.67 -12.60
C LEU A 25 -34.18 -25.92 -11.71
N VAL A 26 -33.88 -25.83 -10.41
CA VAL A 26 -34.29 -26.80 -9.42
C VAL A 26 -35.48 -26.22 -8.66
N LEU A 27 -36.69 -26.71 -8.98
CA LEU A 27 -37.87 -26.51 -8.13
C LEU A 27 -37.72 -27.39 -6.89
N ALA A 28 -37.60 -26.80 -5.72
CA ALA A 28 -37.76 -27.48 -4.44
C ALA A 28 -38.88 -26.81 -3.62
N ALA A 29 -39.74 -27.69 -3.11
CA ALA A 29 -41.02 -27.40 -2.50
C ALA A 29 -40.93 -26.60 -1.19
N CYS A 30 -41.98 -25.76 -0.99
CA CYS A 30 -42.28 -25.06 0.27
C CYS A 30 -42.54 -26.07 1.40
N ALA A 31 -41.76 -25.99 2.47
CA ALA A 31 -42.17 -26.46 3.80
C ALA A 31 -42.22 -25.21 4.71
N ALA A 32 -43.40 -24.93 5.22
CA ALA A 32 -43.65 -23.88 6.20
C ALA A 32 -42.98 -24.22 7.50
N GLN A 33 -42.10 -23.35 8.02
CA GLN A 33 -41.60 -23.44 9.40
C GLN A 33 -42.21 -22.31 10.23
N GLU A 34 -42.79 -22.71 11.35
CA GLU A 34 -43.41 -21.87 12.35
C GLU A 34 -42.42 -20.83 12.92
N VAL A 35 -42.91 -19.58 12.98
CA VAL A 35 -42.21 -18.48 13.62
C VAL A 35 -42.32 -18.61 15.13
N SER A 36 -41.27 -19.07 15.77
CA SER A 36 -41.15 -18.99 17.23
C SER A 36 -40.78 -17.57 17.61
N ASN A 37 -41.70 -16.90 18.31
CA ASN A 37 -41.51 -15.58 18.94
C ASN A 37 -40.41 -15.66 20.02
N VAL A 38 -39.20 -15.20 19.73
CA VAL A 38 -38.18 -14.99 20.76
C VAL A 38 -38.23 -13.53 21.21
N THR A 39 -38.62 -13.36 22.47
CA THR A 39 -38.61 -12.07 23.19
C THR A 39 -37.20 -11.49 23.20
N PRO A 40 -36.98 -10.20 22.87
CA PRO A 40 -35.67 -9.61 22.97
C PRO A 40 -35.22 -9.47 24.42
N SER A 41 -34.14 -10.15 24.77
CA SER A 41 -33.44 -9.99 26.05
C SER A 41 -32.76 -8.63 26.07
N ALA A 42 -33.00 -7.88 27.16
CA ALA A 42 -32.43 -6.55 27.38
C ALA A 42 -30.90 -6.59 27.42
N GLN A 43 -30.28 -5.80 26.58
CA GLN A 43 -28.85 -5.55 26.53
C GLN A 43 -28.43 -4.72 27.76
N PRO A 44 -27.36 -5.06 28.50
CA PRO A 44 -26.90 -4.24 29.59
C PRO A 44 -26.31 -2.92 29.06
N THR A 45 -26.84 -1.83 29.53
CA THR A 45 -26.36 -0.47 29.28
C THR A 45 -24.97 -0.31 29.92
N SER A 46 -23.94 -0.11 29.10
CA SER A 46 -22.61 0.24 29.58
C SER A 46 -22.61 1.67 30.16
N ALA A 47 -22.16 1.80 31.41
CA ALA A 47 -21.99 3.08 32.09
C ALA A 47 -20.91 3.95 31.40
N PRO A 48 -21.03 5.28 31.41
CA PRO A 48 -20.01 6.15 30.82
C PRO A 48 -18.71 6.11 31.63
N PRO A 49 -17.55 6.27 30.98
CA PRO A 49 -16.26 6.24 31.65
C PRO A 49 -16.08 7.44 32.59
N THR A 50 -15.61 7.15 33.80
CA THR A 50 -15.24 8.13 34.81
C THR A 50 -14.04 8.96 34.30
N PRO A 51 -14.04 10.31 34.43
CA PRO A 51 -12.89 11.11 34.02
C PRO A 51 -11.69 10.88 34.94
N MET A 52 -10.54 10.61 34.34
CA MET A 52 -9.26 10.50 35.03
C MET A 52 -8.78 11.88 35.53
N PRO A 53 -8.12 11.97 36.70
CA PRO A 53 -7.55 13.21 37.20
C PRO A 53 -6.33 13.64 36.33
N PRO A 54 -6.02 14.95 36.24
CA PRO A 54 -4.93 15.45 35.42
C PRO A 54 -3.56 15.02 36.00
N THR A 55 -2.76 14.42 35.15
CA THR A 55 -1.36 14.07 35.44
C THR A 55 -0.53 15.35 35.52
N SER A 56 0.16 15.55 36.63
CA SER A 56 1.07 16.67 36.90
C SER A 56 2.28 16.63 35.95
N THR A 57 2.52 17.74 35.28
CA THR A 57 3.71 18.06 34.46
C THR A 57 4.98 18.08 35.33
N PRO A 58 6.04 17.35 34.97
CA PRO A 58 7.33 17.56 35.62
C PRO A 58 8.02 18.82 35.07
N ALA A 59 8.59 19.60 35.99
CA ALA A 59 9.36 20.81 35.71
C ALA A 59 10.65 20.52 34.95
N SER A 60 10.97 21.35 33.96
CA SER A 60 12.25 21.39 33.23
C SER A 60 13.43 21.68 34.17
N PRO A 61 14.56 20.99 34.02
CA PRO A 61 15.81 21.41 34.67
C PRO A 61 16.44 22.59 33.90
N THR A 62 16.84 23.59 34.65
CA THR A 62 17.60 24.77 34.22
C THR A 62 19.02 24.34 33.80
N GLU A 63 19.35 24.50 32.51
CA GLU A 63 20.74 24.33 32.06
C GLU A 63 21.61 25.54 32.46
N THR A 64 22.68 25.25 33.20
CA THR A 64 23.73 26.20 33.53
C THR A 64 24.72 26.30 32.36
N LEU A 65 24.86 27.50 31.82
CA LEU A 65 25.81 27.85 30.75
C LEU A 65 27.24 27.74 31.29
N ALA A 66 28.03 26.82 30.76
CA ALA A 66 29.50 26.76 30.94
C ALA A 66 30.21 27.50 29.81
N ALA A 67 31.20 28.31 30.15
CA ALA A 67 31.96 29.18 29.25
C ALA A 67 32.87 28.39 28.28
N PRO A 68 33.20 28.96 27.09
CA PRO A 68 33.97 28.25 26.08
C PRO A 68 35.47 28.17 26.40
N ALA A 69 36.05 26.98 26.26
CA ALA A 69 37.48 26.75 26.31
C ALA A 69 38.12 27.05 24.94
N THR A 70 39.14 27.90 24.96
CA THR A 70 39.99 28.28 23.83
C THR A 70 40.87 27.12 23.42
N VAL A 71 40.76 26.61 22.20
CA VAL A 71 41.69 25.61 21.64
C VAL A 71 42.62 26.25 20.60
N SER A 72 43.92 26.09 20.79
CA SER A 72 44.98 26.45 19.86
C SER A 72 44.98 25.59 18.61
N PRO A 73 45.36 26.10 17.44
CA PRO A 73 45.41 25.34 16.20
C PRO A 73 46.65 24.43 16.18
N THR A 74 46.43 23.13 15.94
CA THR A 74 47.46 22.14 15.65
C THR A 74 47.62 22.02 14.14
N GLU A 75 48.88 22.07 13.69
CA GLU A 75 49.34 21.97 12.29
C GLU A 75 48.98 20.61 11.66
N PRO A 76 48.59 20.57 10.36
CA PRO A 76 48.18 19.33 9.70
C PRO A 76 49.41 18.50 9.25
N ALA A 77 49.42 17.20 9.58
CA ALA A 77 50.34 16.22 9.04
C ALA A 77 50.00 15.85 7.57
N PRO A 78 50.97 15.39 6.75
CA PRO A 78 50.75 15.14 5.31
C PRO A 78 49.84 13.97 5.06
N ALA A 79 48.91 14.18 4.09
CA ALA A 79 47.94 13.21 3.69
C ALA A 79 48.52 12.04 2.88
N ASP A 80 48.29 10.83 3.35
CA ASP A 80 48.47 9.62 2.56
C ASP A 80 47.47 9.57 1.42
N THR A 81 47.98 9.36 0.22
CA THR A 81 47.16 9.22 -1.01
C THR A 81 46.37 7.94 -0.95
N ALA A 82 45.10 8.04 -0.56
CA ALA A 82 44.17 6.93 -0.67
C ALA A 82 43.81 6.72 -2.12
N THR A 83 44.15 5.55 -2.67
CA THR A 83 43.67 5.04 -3.93
C THR A 83 42.17 4.88 -3.87
N THR A 84 41.44 5.72 -4.60
CA THR A 84 39.98 5.61 -4.71
C THR A 84 39.64 4.34 -5.50
N ALA A 85 38.96 3.39 -4.85
CA ALA A 85 38.25 2.32 -5.51
C ALA A 85 37.16 2.92 -6.44
N PRO A 86 36.87 2.28 -7.58
CA PRO A 86 35.81 2.77 -8.46
C PRO A 86 34.48 2.73 -7.70
N THR A 87 33.91 3.90 -7.49
CA THR A 87 32.54 4.04 -7.01
C THR A 87 31.64 3.56 -8.13
N ASP A 88 30.97 2.42 -7.94
CA ASP A 88 29.87 2.01 -8.80
C ASP A 88 28.82 3.14 -8.77
N THR A 89 28.82 3.95 -9.81
CA THR A 89 27.76 4.94 -10.02
C THR A 89 26.48 4.15 -10.30
N PRO A 90 25.40 4.34 -9.50
CA PRO A 90 24.12 3.70 -9.79
C PRO A 90 23.72 4.06 -11.21
N GLN A 91 23.54 3.05 -12.06
CA GLN A 91 23.05 3.26 -13.41
C GLN A 91 21.65 3.89 -13.30
N PRO A 92 21.35 4.99 -13.99
CA PRO A 92 20.03 5.59 -13.94
C PRO A 92 19.02 4.55 -14.41
N VAL A 93 18.09 4.19 -13.54
CA VAL A 93 16.93 3.36 -13.90
C VAL A 93 16.19 4.13 -15.00
N ALA A 94 16.11 3.56 -16.18
CA ALA A 94 15.38 4.17 -17.29
C ALA A 94 13.92 4.35 -16.85
N LEU A 95 13.50 5.60 -16.67
CA LEU A 95 12.13 5.93 -16.29
C LEU A 95 11.19 5.45 -17.40
N GLN A 96 10.24 4.60 -17.04
CA GLN A 96 9.26 4.13 -17.99
C GLN A 96 8.39 5.30 -18.47
N PRO A 97 8.09 5.38 -19.78
CA PRO A 97 7.12 6.36 -20.27
C PRO A 97 5.72 6.04 -19.72
N THR A 98 4.88 7.06 -19.56
CA THR A 98 3.47 6.89 -19.20
C THR A 98 2.83 5.87 -20.16
N PRO A 99 2.16 4.82 -19.66
CA PRO A 99 1.57 3.82 -20.53
C PRO A 99 0.50 4.44 -21.43
N ALA A 100 0.41 3.95 -22.66
CA ALA A 100 -0.77 4.18 -23.47
C ALA A 100 -1.87 3.25 -22.95
N CYS A 101 -3.00 3.79 -22.52
CA CYS A 101 -4.12 2.97 -22.09
C CYS A 101 -4.71 2.21 -23.25
N GLY A 102 -4.99 0.93 -23.04
CA GLY A 102 -5.89 0.15 -23.84
C GLY A 102 -7.33 0.28 -23.32
N ASP A 103 -8.29 -0.33 -24.02
CA ASP A 103 -9.74 -0.27 -23.70
C ASP A 103 -10.09 -0.82 -22.29
N ASP A 104 -9.15 -1.43 -21.56
CA ASP A 104 -9.35 -2.04 -20.24
C ASP A 104 -8.71 -1.23 -19.10
N ASP A 105 -7.97 -0.13 -19.40
CA ASP A 105 -7.19 0.64 -18.42
C ASP A 105 -7.85 1.99 -18.04
N ASP A 106 -9.07 2.26 -18.49
CA ASP A 106 -9.82 3.50 -18.27
C ASP A 106 -10.88 3.40 -17.16
N ASP A 107 -11.16 2.17 -16.68
CA ASP A 107 -12.09 1.98 -15.56
C ASP A 107 -11.47 2.52 -14.25
N PRO A 108 -12.21 3.33 -13.46
CA PRO A 108 -11.73 3.83 -12.19
C PRO A 108 -11.31 2.71 -11.24
N THR A 109 -10.18 2.89 -10.57
CA THR A 109 -9.74 1.96 -9.53
C THR A 109 -10.83 1.79 -8.45
N PRO A 110 -11.26 0.56 -8.14
CA PRO A 110 -12.30 0.31 -7.15
C PRO A 110 -11.91 0.81 -5.76
N ALA A 111 -12.85 1.50 -5.07
CA ALA A 111 -12.67 1.87 -3.69
C ALA A 111 -12.77 0.64 -2.77
N GLN A 112 -12.01 0.69 -1.66
CA GLN A 112 -11.97 -0.33 -0.62
C GLN A 112 -12.06 0.33 0.77
N THR A 113 -12.25 -0.49 1.80
CA THR A 113 -12.26 -0.01 3.18
C THR A 113 -10.87 0.43 3.63
N GLU A 114 -10.82 1.52 4.41
CA GLU A 114 -9.61 1.99 5.10
C GLU A 114 -9.09 0.98 6.13
N GLY A 115 -10.00 0.23 6.74
CA GLY A 115 -9.66 -0.64 7.86
C GLY A 115 -9.38 0.15 9.16
N PRO A 116 -9.09 -0.56 10.27
CA PRO A 116 -8.94 0.07 11.59
C PRO A 116 -7.52 0.60 11.88
N TYR A 117 -6.57 0.43 10.97
CA TYR A 117 -5.14 0.70 11.23
C TYR A 117 -4.58 1.91 10.48
N TYR A 118 -5.40 2.71 9.85
CA TYR A 118 -4.92 3.95 9.24
C TYR A 118 -4.48 4.96 10.31
N THR A 119 -3.32 5.58 10.09
CA THR A 119 -2.81 6.68 10.92
C THR A 119 -2.54 7.88 10.02
N PRO A 120 -3.22 9.02 10.23
CA PRO A 120 -3.02 10.21 9.41
C PRO A 120 -1.65 10.86 9.66
N ASN A 121 -1.29 11.80 8.77
CA ASN A 121 -0.04 12.58 8.85
C ASN A 121 1.21 11.68 8.79
N THR A 122 1.18 10.69 7.91
CA THR A 122 2.35 9.86 7.61
C THR A 122 3.52 10.72 7.16
N PRO A 123 4.78 10.32 7.41
CA PRO A 123 5.93 11.06 6.88
C PRO A 123 6.00 10.98 5.36
N GLU A 124 6.48 12.05 4.72
CA GLU A 124 6.76 12.04 3.28
C GLU A 124 8.02 11.21 3.01
N ARG A 125 7.85 10.06 2.40
CA ARG A 125 8.92 9.13 2.03
C ARG A 125 8.43 8.10 1.02
N ASN A 126 9.32 7.67 0.13
CA ASN A 126 9.08 6.60 -0.84
C ASN A 126 9.74 5.28 -0.46
N SER A 127 10.61 5.26 0.56
CA SER A 127 11.13 4.04 1.17
C SER A 127 10.60 3.92 2.59
N LEU A 128 9.94 2.79 2.87
CA LEU A 128 9.44 2.42 4.20
C LEU A 128 10.40 1.47 4.92
N LEU A 129 11.55 1.17 4.31
CA LEU A 129 12.57 0.31 4.91
C LEU A 129 13.26 1.03 6.06
N GLU A 130 13.53 0.28 7.12
CA GLU A 130 14.32 0.70 8.26
C GLU A 130 15.53 -0.25 8.43
N PRO A 131 16.62 0.16 9.08
CA PRO A 131 17.75 -0.72 9.33
C PRO A 131 17.30 -2.01 10.02
N ASP A 132 17.83 -3.14 9.57
CA ASP A 132 17.59 -4.48 10.12
C ASP A 132 16.09 -4.92 10.11
N MET A 133 15.27 -4.29 9.29
CA MET A 133 13.86 -4.68 9.12
C MET A 133 13.76 -6.08 8.49
N PRO A 134 13.12 -7.06 9.16
CA PRO A 134 12.92 -8.39 8.60
C PRO A 134 11.91 -8.34 7.44
N GLY A 135 11.94 -9.39 6.62
CA GLY A 135 11.01 -9.56 5.51
C GLY A 135 11.68 -9.54 4.13
N THR A 136 10.93 -9.93 3.13
CA THR A 136 11.38 -9.90 1.73
C THR A 136 11.20 -8.50 1.18
N LYS A 137 12.26 -7.91 0.61
CA LYS A 137 12.21 -6.60 -0.05
C LYS A 137 11.17 -6.62 -1.17
N LEU A 138 10.39 -5.56 -1.27
CA LEU A 138 9.39 -5.32 -2.30
C LEU A 138 9.54 -3.89 -2.84
N VAL A 139 9.63 -3.79 -4.15
CA VAL A 139 9.56 -2.51 -4.87
C VAL A 139 8.25 -2.48 -5.65
N VAL A 140 7.43 -1.47 -5.44
CA VAL A 140 6.20 -1.25 -6.20
C VAL A 140 6.32 0.04 -6.98
N THR A 141 6.03 -0.03 -8.28
CA THR A 141 6.02 1.13 -9.18
C THR A 141 4.69 1.22 -9.91
N GLY A 142 4.36 2.38 -10.41
CA GLY A 142 3.17 2.54 -11.22
C GLY A 142 2.86 4.01 -11.49
N PHE A 143 1.66 4.22 -12.00
CA PHE A 143 1.19 5.53 -12.39
C PHE A 143 -0.13 5.85 -11.68
N VAL A 144 -0.37 7.13 -11.46
CA VAL A 144 -1.70 7.67 -11.19
C VAL A 144 -2.18 8.34 -12.47
N LEU A 145 -3.27 7.83 -13.02
CA LEU A 145 -3.86 8.26 -14.29
C LEU A 145 -5.29 8.75 -14.08
N SER A 146 -5.76 9.59 -14.98
CA SER A 146 -7.20 9.88 -15.10
C SER A 146 -7.90 8.81 -15.94
N THR A 147 -9.22 8.80 -15.96
CA THR A 147 -10.04 7.96 -16.87
C THR A 147 -9.82 8.28 -18.35
N ALA A 148 -9.24 9.43 -18.66
CA ALA A 148 -8.79 9.78 -20.01
C ALA A 148 -7.33 9.37 -20.25
N CYS A 149 -6.76 8.53 -19.36
CA CYS A 149 -5.38 8.06 -19.45
C CYS A 149 -4.31 9.16 -19.43
N GLN A 150 -4.63 10.26 -18.82
CA GLN A 150 -3.64 11.32 -18.64
C GLN A 150 -2.91 11.14 -17.30
N PRO A 151 -1.59 11.38 -17.24
CA PRO A 151 -0.87 11.33 -16.00
C PRO A 151 -1.38 12.39 -15.02
N VAL A 152 -1.58 12.01 -13.77
CA VAL A 152 -1.98 12.92 -12.70
C VAL A 152 -0.72 13.30 -11.90
N ALA A 153 -0.16 14.46 -12.19
CA ALA A 153 0.98 14.99 -11.46
C ALA A 153 0.57 15.48 -10.06
N GLN A 154 1.50 15.42 -9.11
CA GLN A 154 1.31 15.87 -7.72
C GLN A 154 0.12 15.19 -7.03
N ALA A 155 -0.27 13.98 -7.47
CA ALA A 155 -1.22 13.18 -6.74
C ALA A 155 -0.57 12.64 -5.45
N LEU A 156 -1.25 12.81 -4.32
CA LEU A 156 -0.87 12.15 -3.07
C LEU A 156 -1.07 10.63 -3.21
N VAL A 157 -0.07 9.86 -2.80
CA VAL A 157 -0.15 8.39 -2.65
C VAL A 157 0.36 8.04 -1.26
N ASP A 158 -0.53 7.63 -0.36
CA ASP A 158 -0.24 7.34 1.05
C ASP A 158 -0.43 5.86 1.34
N PHE A 159 0.63 5.16 1.72
CA PHE A 159 0.67 3.72 1.91
C PHE A 159 0.75 3.32 3.38
N TRP A 160 0.09 2.22 3.74
CA TRP A 160 0.28 1.55 5.02
C TRP A 160 0.01 0.06 4.91
N HIS A 161 0.79 -0.73 5.64
CA HIS A 161 0.60 -2.18 5.73
C HIS A 161 1.23 -2.76 7.01
N CYS A 162 0.94 -4.02 7.29
CA CYS A 162 1.54 -4.76 8.38
C CYS A 162 2.99 -5.19 8.06
N ASP A 163 3.75 -5.56 9.09
CA ASP A 163 5.08 -6.16 8.91
C ASP A 163 5.01 -7.58 8.33
N ASP A 164 6.14 -8.24 8.20
CA ASP A 164 6.27 -9.60 7.68
C ASP A 164 5.59 -10.67 8.56
N ALA A 165 5.36 -10.36 9.85
CA ALA A 165 4.60 -11.19 10.77
C ALA A 165 3.08 -10.89 10.77
N GLY A 166 2.59 -9.95 9.98
CA GLY A 166 1.18 -9.55 9.92
C GLY A 166 0.75 -8.57 11.00
N VAL A 167 1.69 -7.86 11.64
CA VAL A 167 1.41 -6.92 12.73
C VAL A 167 1.52 -5.48 12.23
N TYR A 168 0.50 -4.65 12.56
CA TYR A 168 0.52 -3.22 12.26
C TYR A 168 1.20 -2.42 13.38
N ASP A 169 2.01 -1.43 13.02
CA ASP A 169 2.47 -0.42 13.95
C ASP A 169 1.31 0.56 14.25
N ASN A 170 0.81 0.53 15.49
CA ASN A 170 -0.28 1.39 15.96
C ASN A 170 0.22 2.51 16.89
N ALA A 171 1.54 2.67 17.04
CA ALA A 171 2.16 3.67 17.90
C ALA A 171 2.98 4.70 17.13
N GLY A 172 3.49 4.34 15.96
CA GLY A 172 4.33 5.16 15.12
C GLY A 172 3.95 5.10 13.64
N TYR A 173 4.97 5.25 12.80
CA TYR A 173 4.82 5.28 11.35
C TYR A 173 5.65 4.19 10.64
N ARG A 174 5.96 3.09 11.31
CA ARG A 174 6.64 1.97 10.67
C ARG A 174 5.76 1.40 9.56
N LEU A 175 6.33 1.18 8.37
CA LEU A 175 5.63 0.73 7.18
C LEU A 175 4.44 1.62 6.77
N ARG A 176 4.59 2.93 7.00
CA ARG A 176 3.64 3.99 6.65
C ARG A 176 4.39 5.15 6.01
N GLY A 177 3.86 5.74 4.98
CA GLY A 177 4.46 6.91 4.35
C GLY A 177 3.69 7.35 3.13
N HIS A 178 3.76 8.63 2.85
CA HIS A 178 3.18 9.18 1.63
C HIS A 178 4.25 9.79 0.73
N GLN A 179 3.87 9.97 -0.50
CA GLN A 179 4.64 10.67 -1.53
C GLN A 179 3.70 11.36 -2.51
N PHE A 180 4.26 12.17 -3.38
CA PHE A 180 3.54 12.77 -4.49
C PHE A 180 4.08 12.22 -5.81
N THR A 181 3.18 12.01 -6.78
CA THR A 181 3.57 11.61 -8.12
C THR A 181 4.37 12.71 -8.82
N ASP A 182 5.26 12.31 -9.72
CA ASP A 182 5.99 13.23 -10.57
C ASP A 182 5.12 13.80 -11.71
N ASP A 183 5.72 14.62 -12.59
CA ASP A 183 5.04 15.24 -13.74
C ASP A 183 4.51 14.22 -14.77
N GLN A 184 4.96 12.98 -14.70
CA GLN A 184 4.50 11.87 -15.52
C GLN A 184 3.50 10.97 -14.79
N GLY A 185 3.02 11.39 -13.61
CA GLY A 185 2.10 10.63 -12.79
C GLY A 185 2.72 9.39 -12.11
N ARG A 186 4.05 9.25 -12.07
CA ARG A 186 4.74 8.07 -11.54
C ARG A 186 4.87 8.13 -10.02
N TYR A 187 4.76 6.97 -9.39
CA TYR A 187 5.14 6.75 -8.00
C TYR A 187 6.11 5.57 -7.86
N TYR A 188 6.84 5.55 -6.75
CA TYR A 188 7.80 4.51 -6.39
C TYR A 188 7.70 4.22 -4.90
N LEU A 189 7.48 2.97 -4.53
CA LEU A 189 7.44 2.52 -3.15
C LEU A 189 8.48 1.41 -2.94
N GLU A 190 9.39 1.61 -2.01
CA GLU A 190 10.30 0.58 -1.52
C GLU A 190 9.87 0.15 -0.12
N THR A 191 9.62 -1.14 0.06
CA THR A 191 9.10 -1.69 1.32
C THR A 191 9.45 -3.17 1.44
N ILE A 192 8.78 -3.87 2.35
CA ILE A 192 8.82 -5.33 2.47
C ILE A 192 7.48 -5.94 2.01
N LEU A 193 7.53 -7.21 1.63
CA LEU A 193 6.33 -8.02 1.42
C LEU A 193 5.55 -8.12 2.74
N PRO A 194 4.31 -7.60 2.85
CA PRO A 194 3.53 -7.69 4.08
C PRO A 194 3.30 -9.15 4.48
N GLY A 195 3.20 -9.43 5.76
CA GLY A 195 2.67 -10.68 6.28
C GLY A 195 1.18 -10.84 5.99
N VAL A 196 0.60 -11.95 6.42
CA VAL A 196 -0.83 -12.20 6.33
C VAL A 196 -1.49 -11.76 7.64
N TYR A 197 -2.33 -10.73 7.57
CA TYR A 197 -3.14 -10.32 8.71
C TYR A 197 -4.33 -11.28 8.89
N PRO A 198 -4.65 -11.73 10.12
CA PRO A 198 -5.70 -12.71 10.35
C PRO A 198 -7.05 -12.33 9.74
N GLY A 199 -7.63 -13.25 8.96
CA GLY A 199 -8.93 -13.05 8.30
C GLY A 199 -8.88 -12.27 6.98
N ARG A 200 -7.69 -11.87 6.52
CA ARG A 200 -7.50 -11.13 5.26
C ARG A 200 -6.45 -11.79 4.38
N THR A 201 -6.58 -11.65 3.09
CA THR A 201 -5.48 -11.96 2.17
C THR A 201 -4.38 -10.90 2.26
N ARG A 202 -3.19 -11.21 1.75
CA ARG A 202 -2.04 -10.27 1.72
C ARG A 202 -2.39 -9.02 0.92
N HIS A 203 -2.17 -7.84 1.51
CA HIS A 203 -2.52 -6.57 0.88
C HIS A 203 -1.69 -5.40 1.41
N ILE A 204 -1.65 -4.34 0.62
CA ILE A 204 -1.15 -3.01 1.00
C ILE A 204 -2.32 -2.04 0.89
N HIS A 205 -2.60 -1.30 1.93
CA HIS A 205 -3.56 -0.21 1.89
C HIS A 205 -2.96 1.02 1.22
N VAL A 206 -3.80 1.78 0.53
CA VAL A 206 -3.37 3.03 -0.09
C VAL A 206 -4.50 4.05 -0.16
N LYS A 207 -4.16 5.32 0.04
CA LYS A 207 -4.99 6.47 -0.34
C LYS A 207 -4.35 7.16 -1.51
N VAL A 208 -5.16 7.49 -2.51
CA VAL A 208 -4.72 8.25 -3.70
C VAL A 208 -5.61 9.46 -3.85
N GLN A 209 -5.00 10.63 -4.07
CA GLN A 209 -5.76 11.87 -4.21
C GLN A 209 -5.11 12.78 -5.26
N ALA A 210 -5.82 13.06 -6.33
CA ALA A 210 -5.44 14.15 -7.24
C ALA A 210 -5.62 15.51 -6.54
N PRO A 211 -4.85 16.53 -6.91
CA PRO A 211 -4.96 17.86 -6.30
C PRO A 211 -6.39 18.39 -6.31
N ASN A 212 -6.88 18.79 -5.14
CA ASN A 212 -8.23 19.33 -4.92
C ASN A 212 -9.40 18.39 -5.31
N GLN A 213 -9.14 17.09 -5.38
CA GLN A 213 -10.16 16.08 -5.69
C GLN A 213 -10.45 15.20 -4.45
N PRO A 214 -11.55 14.44 -4.46
CA PRO A 214 -11.83 13.45 -3.40
C PRO A 214 -10.73 12.39 -3.29
N VAL A 215 -10.51 11.89 -2.06
CA VAL A 215 -9.57 10.79 -1.79
C VAL A 215 -10.19 9.48 -2.23
N LEU A 216 -9.47 8.70 -3.03
CA LEU A 216 -9.70 7.28 -3.22
C LEU A 216 -8.99 6.52 -2.10
N THR A 217 -9.73 5.76 -1.30
CA THR A 217 -9.16 4.75 -0.40
C THR A 217 -9.33 3.39 -1.04
N THR A 218 -8.24 2.63 -1.17
CA THR A 218 -8.25 1.32 -1.80
C THR A 218 -7.18 0.40 -1.20
N GLN A 219 -6.99 -0.77 -1.80
CA GLN A 219 -5.97 -1.76 -1.41
C GLN A 219 -5.34 -2.34 -2.68
N MET A 220 -4.09 -2.76 -2.58
CA MET A 220 -3.40 -3.54 -3.62
C MET A 220 -3.21 -4.96 -3.10
N TYR A 221 -3.51 -5.95 -3.93
CA TYR A 221 -3.44 -7.36 -3.59
C TYR A 221 -2.33 -8.10 -4.34
N PHE A 222 -1.92 -9.23 -3.80
CA PHE A 222 -0.89 -10.08 -4.38
C PHE A 222 -1.51 -11.27 -5.12
N PRO A 223 -0.97 -11.65 -6.29
CA PRO A 223 -1.45 -12.82 -7.02
C PRO A 223 -1.06 -14.11 -6.29
N ASN A 224 -1.81 -15.17 -6.56
CA ASN A 224 -1.55 -16.54 -6.07
C ASN A 224 -1.54 -16.68 -4.53
N GLU A 225 -2.12 -15.74 -3.79
CA GLU A 225 -2.31 -15.88 -2.35
C GLU A 225 -3.53 -16.78 -2.07
N PRO A 226 -3.39 -17.81 -1.20
CA PRO A 226 -4.51 -18.70 -0.87
C PRO A 226 -5.70 -17.96 -0.25
N GLY A 227 -5.46 -16.80 0.38
CA GLY A 227 -6.49 -15.97 0.98
C GLY A 227 -7.39 -15.26 -0.03
N ASN A 228 -6.99 -15.14 -1.30
CA ASN A 228 -7.78 -14.42 -2.32
C ASN A 228 -9.17 -15.02 -2.53
N ASP A 229 -9.30 -16.35 -2.41
CA ASP A 229 -10.58 -17.05 -2.59
C ASP A 229 -11.52 -16.95 -1.37
N THR A 230 -10.99 -16.54 -0.22
CA THR A 230 -11.73 -16.56 1.07
C THR A 230 -11.90 -15.18 1.70
N ASP A 231 -11.17 -14.17 1.25
CA ASP A 231 -11.30 -12.79 1.71
C ASP A 231 -12.52 -12.13 1.06
N GLY A 232 -13.57 -11.88 1.85
CA GLY A 232 -14.87 -11.37 1.37
C GLY A 232 -14.82 -9.97 0.73
N ILE A 233 -13.70 -9.26 0.85
CA ILE A 233 -13.51 -7.93 0.21
C ILE A 233 -12.40 -7.92 -0.83
N PHE A 234 -11.80 -9.06 -1.12
CA PHE A 234 -10.85 -9.17 -2.22
C PHE A 234 -11.48 -8.76 -3.55
N ARG A 235 -10.70 -8.07 -4.37
CA ARG A 235 -11.08 -7.63 -5.72
C ARG A 235 -9.97 -8.00 -6.69
N PRO A 236 -10.24 -8.82 -7.72
CA PRO A 236 -9.23 -9.18 -8.70
C PRO A 236 -8.71 -7.98 -9.52
N GLU A 237 -9.52 -6.92 -9.65
CA GLU A 237 -9.14 -5.68 -10.33
C GLU A 237 -8.02 -4.91 -9.59
N LEU A 238 -7.76 -5.26 -8.32
CA LEU A 238 -6.73 -4.66 -7.47
C LEU A 238 -5.48 -5.54 -7.32
N LEU A 239 -5.35 -6.59 -8.13
CA LEU A 239 -4.14 -7.40 -8.18
C LEU A 239 -2.99 -6.63 -8.82
N MET A 240 -1.83 -6.63 -8.15
CA MET A 240 -0.58 -6.17 -8.73
C MET A 240 -0.02 -7.19 -9.73
N ASP A 241 0.73 -6.74 -10.72
CA ASP A 241 1.66 -7.59 -11.45
C ASP A 241 2.93 -7.74 -10.60
N VAL A 242 3.24 -8.96 -10.14
CA VAL A 242 4.35 -9.24 -9.22
C VAL A 242 5.31 -10.23 -9.85
N GLN A 243 6.61 -9.90 -9.78
CA GLN A 243 7.70 -10.71 -10.32
C GLN A 243 8.77 -10.93 -9.26
N ASP A 244 9.39 -12.11 -9.27
CA ASP A 244 10.58 -12.39 -8.47
C ASP A 244 11.81 -11.73 -9.13
N VAL A 245 12.62 -11.05 -8.32
CA VAL A 245 13.90 -10.45 -8.73
C VAL A 245 15.00 -10.92 -7.79
N THR A 246 16.26 -10.64 -8.14
CA THR A 246 17.43 -11.16 -7.41
C THR A 246 17.39 -10.87 -5.91
N ASP A 247 16.93 -9.67 -5.51
CA ASP A 247 16.98 -9.20 -4.12
C ASP A 247 15.57 -9.02 -3.51
N GLY A 248 14.58 -9.77 -4.00
CA GLY A 248 13.22 -9.67 -3.48
C GLY A 248 12.14 -9.80 -4.54
N LYS A 249 11.19 -8.88 -4.52
CA LYS A 249 10.09 -8.81 -5.48
C LYS A 249 9.97 -7.41 -6.08
N ALA A 250 9.63 -7.37 -7.36
CA ALA A 250 9.17 -6.15 -8.04
C ALA A 250 7.68 -6.29 -8.35
N ALA A 251 6.93 -5.22 -8.16
CA ALA A 251 5.51 -5.18 -8.48
C ALA A 251 5.15 -3.91 -9.24
N SER A 252 4.07 -3.96 -9.99
CA SER A 252 3.51 -2.77 -10.63
C SER A 252 1.98 -2.71 -10.46
N PHE A 253 1.47 -1.48 -10.32
CA PHE A 253 0.03 -1.20 -10.27
C PHE A 253 -0.24 0.23 -10.72
N ASN A 254 -1.26 0.44 -11.56
CA ASN A 254 -1.69 1.77 -11.96
C ASN A 254 -3.02 2.12 -11.26
N PHE A 255 -3.07 3.31 -10.67
CA PHE A 255 -4.30 3.86 -10.13
C PHE A 255 -4.97 4.72 -11.18
N VAL A 256 -6.26 4.49 -11.41
CA VAL A 256 -7.10 5.33 -12.29
C VAL A 256 -8.09 6.10 -11.44
N LEU A 257 -8.03 7.42 -11.52
CA LEU A 257 -8.91 8.32 -10.78
C LEU A 257 -10.00 8.90 -11.69
N SER A 258 -11.22 9.00 -11.16
CA SER A 258 -12.35 9.67 -11.84
C SER A 258 -12.14 11.19 -11.81
N VAL A 259 -11.08 11.66 -12.49
CA VAL A 259 -10.78 13.09 -12.66
C VAL A 259 -10.72 13.42 -14.15
N ALA A 260 -11.09 14.67 -14.49
CA ALA A 260 -11.11 15.15 -15.87
C ALA A 260 -9.76 15.71 -16.28
#